data_eb53e6daa863dad4cc95607a301d135e
#
_entry.id   eb53e6daa863dad4cc95607a301d135e
#
_cell.length_a   1.000
_cell.length_b   1.000
_cell.length_c   1.000
_cell.angle_alpha   90.00
_cell.angle_beta   90.00
_cell.angle_gamma   90.00
#
_symmetry.space_group_name_H-M   'P 1'
#
loop_
_entity.id
_entity.type
_entity.pdbx_description
1 polymer ?
#
loop_
_entity_poly.entity_id
_entity_poly.type
_entity_poly.pdbx_seq_one_letter_code
_entity_poly.pdbx_strand_id
1 'polypeptide(L)'
;MVWADSDVLLWAKGLAVGRNFKVDIIEPDVYPLAIQGPKSEELMSAIFGEKIKKLKFFHFSFFEFEGTKQIIARSGYSKQDGFEIYLKGFSLGKKLWETIWEAGKDFNISPGCPNLIDRIEGGLLSYGNEFTLENNPIECGFDNYCNNLSHDFIGKNTLKKIL
;
A
#
# COMPACT_ATOMS: atom_id res chain seq x y z
N MET A 1 -3.90 4.49 -4.80
CA MET A 1 -3.87 3.07 -5.14
C MET A 1 -2.44 2.72 -5.49
N VAL A 2 -1.90 1.65 -4.95
CA VAL A 2 -0.56 1.16 -5.26
C VAL A 2 -0.72 -0.14 -6.06
N TRP A 3 -0.02 -0.23 -7.16
CA TRP A 3 -0.06 -1.37 -8.07
C TRP A 3 1.36 -1.87 -8.27
N ALA A 4 1.54 -3.16 -8.25
CA ALA A 4 2.80 -3.80 -8.58
C ALA A 4 2.66 -4.54 -9.90
N ASP A 5 3.74 -4.58 -10.65
CA ASP A 5 4.01 -5.53 -11.73
C ASP A 5 3.07 -5.52 -12.95
N SER A 6 2.49 -4.37 -13.33
CA SER A 6 1.71 -4.33 -14.57
C SER A 6 1.60 -2.94 -15.22
N ASP A 7 1.27 -2.91 -16.51
CA ASP A 7 1.02 -1.69 -17.30
C ASP A 7 -0.31 -1.00 -16.95
N VAL A 8 -0.69 -1.02 -15.67
CA VAL A 8 -1.98 -0.52 -15.20
C VAL A 8 -2.13 0.98 -15.47
N LEU A 9 -1.04 1.73 -15.46
CA LEU A 9 -1.08 3.16 -15.75
C LEU A 9 -1.62 3.44 -17.16
N LEU A 10 -1.06 2.78 -18.18
CA LEU A 10 -1.49 2.94 -19.56
C LEU A 10 -2.89 2.39 -19.80
N TRP A 11 -3.20 1.24 -19.20
CA TRP A 11 -4.52 0.64 -19.25
C TRP A 11 -5.58 1.57 -18.64
N ALA A 12 -5.33 2.12 -17.44
CA ALA A 12 -6.24 3.03 -16.77
C ALA A 12 -6.43 4.34 -17.55
N LYS A 13 -5.35 4.91 -18.12
CA LYS A 13 -5.43 6.08 -19.00
C LYS A 13 -6.25 5.79 -20.26
N GLY A 14 -6.02 4.64 -20.90
CA GLY A 14 -6.78 4.22 -22.07
C GLY A 14 -8.27 4.09 -21.77
N LEU A 15 -8.64 3.50 -20.64
CA LEU A 15 -10.03 3.41 -20.21
C LEU A 15 -10.64 4.77 -19.89
N ALA A 16 -9.92 5.66 -19.25
CA ALA A 16 -10.38 7.00 -18.93
C ALA A 16 -10.70 7.79 -20.22
N VAL A 17 -9.83 7.73 -21.21
CA VAL A 17 -10.04 8.35 -22.53
C VAL A 17 -11.21 7.69 -23.25
N GLY A 18 -11.21 6.36 -23.38
CA GLY A 18 -12.25 5.63 -24.11
C GLY A 18 -13.66 5.76 -23.52
N ARG A 19 -13.76 6.06 -22.23
CA ARG A 19 -15.05 6.29 -21.53
C ARG A 19 -15.34 7.76 -21.24
N ASN A 20 -14.51 8.66 -21.73
CA ASN A 20 -14.62 10.10 -21.50
C ASN A 20 -14.74 10.48 -20.01
N PHE A 21 -13.96 9.82 -19.15
CA PHE A 21 -13.89 10.17 -17.73
C PHE A 21 -13.06 11.45 -17.53
N LYS A 22 -13.58 12.35 -16.72
CA LYS A 22 -12.87 13.59 -16.33
C LYS A 22 -11.96 13.29 -15.12
N VAL A 23 -10.88 12.58 -15.35
CA VAL A 23 -9.90 12.17 -14.32
C VAL A 23 -8.49 12.34 -14.85
N ASP A 24 -7.59 12.74 -13.97
CA ASP A 24 -6.14 12.71 -14.21
C ASP A 24 -5.55 11.46 -13.56
N ILE A 25 -4.81 10.68 -14.33
CA ILE A 25 -4.13 9.48 -13.85
C ILE A 25 -2.63 9.69 -14.00
N ILE A 26 -1.95 9.73 -12.88
CA ILE A 26 -0.51 10.02 -12.81
C ILE A 26 0.22 8.93 -12.02
N GLU A 27 1.48 8.78 -12.32
CA GLU A 27 2.43 8.07 -11.47
C GLU A 27 3.15 9.13 -10.62
N PRO A 28 2.98 9.14 -9.29
CA PRO A 28 3.63 10.12 -8.45
C PRO A 28 5.11 9.80 -8.26
N ASP A 29 5.96 10.83 -8.19
CA ASP A 29 7.37 10.69 -7.83
C ASP A 29 7.49 10.56 -6.31
N VAL A 30 7.38 9.31 -5.81
CA VAL A 30 7.48 8.97 -4.40
C VAL A 30 8.33 7.70 -4.20
N TYR A 31 9.00 7.64 -3.05
CA TYR A 31 9.90 6.55 -2.67
C TYR A 31 9.33 5.87 -1.42
N PRO A 32 8.69 4.70 -1.57
CA PRO A 32 8.07 4.03 -0.43
C PRO A 32 9.11 3.39 0.48
N LEU A 33 8.93 3.57 1.80
CA LEU A 33 9.68 2.90 2.84
C LEU A 33 8.70 2.26 3.82
N ALA A 34 8.78 0.95 3.99
CA ALA A 34 7.93 0.19 4.90
C ALA A 34 8.60 0.02 6.28
N ILE A 35 7.84 0.27 7.34
CA ILE A 35 8.18 -0.01 8.73
C ILE A 35 7.14 -1.00 9.25
N GLN A 36 7.55 -2.24 9.44
CA GLN A 36 6.65 -3.34 9.79
C GLN A 36 7.08 -4.00 11.09
N GLY A 37 6.12 -4.54 11.82
CA GLY A 37 6.36 -5.32 13.02
C GLY A 37 5.63 -4.78 14.26
N PRO A 38 5.65 -5.54 15.36
CA PRO A 38 4.82 -5.28 16.54
C PRO A 38 5.16 -3.97 17.26
N LYS A 39 6.35 -3.42 17.05
CA LYS A 39 6.80 -2.13 17.65
C LYS A 39 6.78 -0.97 16.67
N SER A 40 6.20 -1.16 15.48
CA SER A 40 6.15 -0.13 14.45
C SER A 40 5.35 1.10 14.88
N GLU A 41 4.28 0.91 15.64
CA GLU A 41 3.44 2.02 16.12
C GLU A 41 4.19 2.92 17.11
N GLU A 42 4.92 2.33 18.05
CA GLU A 42 5.72 3.08 19.03
C GLU A 42 6.86 3.83 18.34
N LEU A 43 7.58 3.17 17.44
CA LEU A 43 8.63 3.79 16.67
C LEU A 43 8.13 4.96 15.83
N MET A 44 7.05 4.75 15.09
CA MET A 44 6.48 5.80 14.26
C MET A 44 5.91 6.95 15.08
N SER A 45 5.38 6.66 16.27
CA SER A 45 4.93 7.68 17.22
C SER A 45 6.08 8.50 17.79
N ALA A 46 7.23 7.90 18.04
CA ALA A 46 8.42 8.62 18.48
C ALA A 46 8.93 9.63 17.44
N ILE A 47 8.75 9.33 16.14
CA ILE A 47 9.22 10.18 15.05
C ILE A 47 8.16 11.21 14.62
N PHE A 48 6.91 10.78 14.44
CA PHE A 48 5.84 11.59 13.86
C PHE A 48 4.77 12.05 14.86
N GLY A 49 4.96 11.70 16.14
CA GLY A 49 4.06 12.07 17.25
C GLY A 49 2.85 11.14 17.39
N GLU A 50 2.18 11.25 18.54
CA GLU A 50 1.05 10.40 18.96
C GLU A 50 -0.15 10.39 17.98
N LYS A 51 -0.24 11.40 17.13
CA LYS A 51 -1.33 11.48 16.12
C LYS A 51 -1.32 10.28 15.17
N ILE A 52 -0.15 9.66 14.91
CA ILE A 52 -0.03 8.54 13.99
C ILE A 52 -0.75 7.28 14.48
N LYS A 53 -0.85 7.09 15.80
CA LYS A 53 -1.59 5.97 16.42
C LYS A 53 -3.09 5.99 16.11
N LYS A 54 -3.64 7.16 15.75
CA LYS A 54 -5.04 7.31 15.36
C LYS A 54 -5.32 6.87 13.92
N LEU A 55 -4.27 6.61 13.15
CA LEU A 55 -4.40 6.15 11.77
C LEU A 55 -4.92 4.72 11.75
N LYS A 56 -6.07 4.50 11.14
CA LYS A 56 -6.69 3.19 11.04
C LYS A 56 -6.04 2.38 9.92
N PHE A 57 -6.13 1.05 10.01
CA PHE A 57 -5.66 0.15 8.96
C PHE A 57 -6.29 0.51 7.60
N PHE A 58 -5.50 0.47 6.54
CA PHE A 58 -5.83 0.91 5.19
C PHE A 58 -6.27 2.39 5.06
N HIS A 59 -5.89 3.23 6.01
CA HIS A 59 -6.04 4.68 5.91
C HIS A 59 -4.66 5.34 5.81
N PHE A 60 -4.64 6.54 5.29
CA PHE A 60 -3.43 7.37 5.23
C PHE A 60 -3.72 8.79 5.75
N SER A 61 -2.65 9.48 6.11
CA SER A 61 -2.71 10.90 6.44
C SER A 61 -1.39 11.58 6.07
N PHE A 62 -1.37 12.90 6.20
CA PHE A 62 -0.18 13.69 5.95
C PHE A 62 0.55 13.98 7.27
N PHE A 63 1.86 13.77 7.27
CA PHE A 63 2.75 14.06 8.39
C PHE A 63 3.92 14.91 7.92
N GLU A 64 4.39 15.81 8.77
CA GLU A 64 5.55 16.65 8.46
C GLU A 64 6.84 15.88 8.68
N PHE A 65 7.75 15.97 7.71
CA PHE A 65 9.12 15.50 7.80
C PHE A 65 10.05 16.49 7.09
N GLU A 66 11.04 17.04 7.82
CA GLU A 66 12.00 18.02 7.29
C GLU A 66 11.32 19.16 6.49
N GLY A 67 10.27 19.73 7.07
CA GLY A 67 9.53 20.86 6.48
C GLY A 67 8.65 20.51 5.28
N THR A 68 8.49 19.23 4.96
CA THR A 68 7.64 18.75 3.86
C THR A 68 6.57 17.78 4.33
N LYS A 69 5.41 17.82 3.67
CA LYS A 69 4.31 16.90 3.95
C LYS A 69 4.53 15.57 3.21
N GLN A 70 4.61 14.51 3.98
CA GLN A 70 4.72 13.14 3.49
C GLN A 70 3.40 12.40 3.70
N ILE A 71 3.08 11.48 2.80
CA ILE A 71 1.96 10.56 2.99
C ILE A 71 2.46 9.38 3.79
N ILE A 72 1.77 9.06 4.89
CA ILE A 72 2.00 7.84 5.65
C ILE A 72 0.70 7.06 5.71
N ALA A 73 0.74 5.82 5.26
CA ALA A 73 -0.37 4.88 5.32
C ALA A 73 -0.12 3.84 6.42
N ARG A 74 -1.19 3.41 7.10
CA ARG A 74 -1.13 2.23 7.98
C ARG A 74 -1.45 1.01 7.12
N SER A 75 -0.45 0.49 6.49
CA SER A 75 -0.51 -0.62 5.53
C SER A 75 0.83 -1.35 5.47
N GLY A 76 0.86 -2.48 4.77
CA GLY A 76 2.07 -3.26 4.57
C GLY A 76 1.79 -4.62 3.97
N TYR A 77 2.83 -5.31 3.61
CA TYR A 77 2.79 -6.62 2.94
C TYR A 77 3.45 -7.72 3.80
N SER A 78 3.29 -7.62 5.12
CA SER A 78 3.93 -8.53 6.09
C SER A 78 2.94 -9.29 6.97
N LYS A 79 1.64 -8.97 6.91
CA LYS A 79 0.62 -9.41 7.86
C LYS A 79 0.86 -8.95 9.30
N GLN A 80 1.93 -8.23 9.56
CA GLN A 80 2.18 -7.56 10.82
C GLN A 80 1.60 -6.15 10.80
N ASP A 81 1.45 -5.54 11.97
CA ASP A 81 1.10 -4.12 12.02
C ASP A 81 2.26 -3.29 11.48
N GLY A 82 1.96 -2.18 10.83
CA GLY A 82 3.00 -1.37 10.24
C GLY A 82 2.50 -0.18 9.44
N PHE A 83 3.47 0.53 8.88
CA PHE A 83 3.26 1.74 8.13
C PHE A 83 4.10 1.73 6.85
N GLU A 84 3.61 2.43 5.85
CA GLU A 84 4.32 2.73 4.62
C GLU A 84 4.42 4.24 4.47
N ILE A 85 5.65 4.74 4.40
CA ILE A 85 5.94 6.16 4.18
C ILE A 85 6.17 6.34 2.68
N TYR A 86 5.36 7.13 2.02
CA TYR A 86 5.52 7.50 0.61
C TYR A 86 6.29 8.82 0.56
N LEU A 87 7.61 8.70 0.60
CA LEU A 87 8.49 9.86 0.68
C LEU A 87 8.47 10.65 -0.64
N LYS A 88 8.10 11.91 -0.54
CA LYS A 88 8.21 12.88 -1.62
C LYS A 88 9.56 13.58 -1.54
N GLY A 89 10.36 13.45 -2.59
CA GLY A 89 11.68 14.06 -2.65
C GLY A 89 12.81 13.06 -2.31
N PHE A 90 13.50 12.63 -3.35
CA PHE A 90 14.62 11.67 -3.27
C PHE A 90 15.71 12.10 -2.27
N SER A 91 16.03 13.39 -2.22
CA SER A 91 17.08 13.95 -1.35
C SER A 91 16.84 13.69 0.15
N LEU A 92 15.60 13.47 0.55
CA LEU A 92 15.22 13.19 1.94
C LEU A 92 15.39 11.71 2.34
N GLY A 93 15.62 10.81 1.38
CA GLY A 93 15.66 9.37 1.62
C GLY A 93 16.70 8.96 2.67
N LYS A 94 17.93 9.46 2.52
CA LYS A 94 19.00 9.19 3.50
C LYS A 94 18.63 9.70 4.89
N LYS A 95 18.12 10.91 4.99
CA LYS A 95 17.74 11.53 6.26
C LYS A 95 16.59 10.76 6.94
N LEU A 96 15.60 10.32 6.16
CA LEU A 96 14.50 9.51 6.67
C LEU A 96 15.01 8.17 7.22
N TRP A 97 15.85 7.47 6.45
CA TRP A 97 16.47 6.22 6.88
C TRP A 97 17.24 6.38 8.20
N GLU A 98 18.13 7.38 8.27
CA GLU A 98 18.93 7.65 9.47
C GLU A 98 18.05 8.00 10.68
N THR A 99 16.99 8.79 10.47
CA THR A 99 16.05 9.15 11.54
C THR A 99 15.34 7.91 12.09
N ILE A 100 14.83 7.05 11.19
CA ILE A 100 14.13 5.83 11.58
C ILE A 100 15.11 4.85 12.25
N TRP A 101 16.29 4.71 11.68
CA TRP A 101 17.32 3.81 12.22
C TRP A 101 17.75 4.21 13.64
N GLU A 102 18.00 5.49 13.85
CA GLU A 102 18.42 6.00 15.15
C GLU A 102 17.32 5.85 16.21
N ALA A 103 16.11 6.28 15.90
CA ALA A 103 14.97 6.11 16.80
C ALA A 103 14.61 4.63 17.02
N GLY A 104 14.87 3.78 16.04
CA GLY A 104 14.55 2.36 16.07
C GLY A 104 15.45 1.51 16.96
N LYS A 105 16.62 2.02 17.38
CA LYS A 105 17.56 1.29 18.25
C LYS A 105 16.91 0.81 19.55
N ASP A 106 16.07 1.64 20.13
CA ASP A 106 15.35 1.31 21.37
C ASP A 106 14.22 0.28 21.16
N PHE A 107 13.87 0.04 19.90
CA PHE A 107 12.80 -0.89 19.50
C PHE A 107 13.33 -2.18 18.86
N ASN A 108 14.64 -2.41 18.85
CA ASN A 108 15.30 -3.53 18.16
C ASN A 108 15.02 -3.55 16.65
N ILE A 109 15.12 -2.39 16.00
CA ILE A 109 14.97 -2.31 14.56
C ILE A 109 16.07 -3.09 13.84
N SER A 110 15.71 -3.74 12.75
CA SER A 110 16.65 -4.35 11.82
C SER A 110 16.26 -4.06 10.38
N PRO A 111 17.20 -4.02 9.43
CA PRO A 111 16.85 -3.98 8.03
C PRO A 111 16.06 -5.23 7.66
N GLY A 112 15.02 -5.04 6.87
CA GLY A 112 14.17 -6.14 6.42
C GLY A 112 13.86 -6.04 4.94
N CYS A 113 13.33 -7.13 4.42
CA CYS A 113 12.73 -7.19 3.10
C CYS A 113 11.40 -7.95 3.22
N PRO A 114 10.52 -7.90 2.19
CA PRO A 114 9.31 -8.71 2.18
C PRO A 114 9.63 -10.18 2.43
N ASN A 115 9.01 -10.74 3.47
CA ASN A 115 9.17 -12.14 3.81
C ASN A 115 8.08 -12.96 3.11
N LEU A 116 8.50 -13.81 2.19
CA LEU A 116 7.57 -14.65 1.42
C LEU A 116 6.80 -15.64 2.31
N ILE A 117 7.39 -16.12 3.39
CA ILE A 117 6.73 -17.05 4.31
C ILE A 117 5.61 -16.32 5.06
N ASP A 118 5.92 -15.21 5.71
CA ASP A 118 4.96 -14.43 6.51
C ASP A 118 3.76 -13.96 5.67
N ARG A 119 4.01 -13.48 4.45
CA ARG A 119 2.94 -13.03 3.58
C ARG A 119 2.03 -14.16 3.11
N ILE A 120 2.59 -15.35 2.80
CA ILE A 120 1.82 -16.53 2.40
C ILE A 120 0.99 -17.05 3.57
N GLU A 121 1.58 -17.20 4.76
CA GLU A 121 0.86 -17.55 5.98
C GLU A 121 -0.25 -16.53 6.30
N GLY A 122 -0.02 -15.26 5.99
CA GLY A 122 -0.98 -14.19 6.12
C GLY A 122 -2.07 -14.17 5.04
N GLY A 123 -2.00 -15.03 4.02
CA GLY A 123 -2.94 -15.01 2.89
C GLY A 123 -2.80 -13.80 1.98
N LEU A 124 -1.61 -13.17 1.94
CA LEU A 124 -1.33 -12.04 1.06
C LEU A 124 -0.81 -12.56 -0.28
N LEU A 125 -1.68 -12.56 -1.28
CA LEU A 125 -1.38 -13.05 -2.63
C LEU A 125 -0.47 -12.09 -3.38
N SER A 126 0.37 -12.66 -4.26
CA SER A 126 1.22 -11.91 -5.18
C SER A 126 0.89 -12.28 -6.62
N TYR A 127 0.66 -11.27 -7.45
CA TYR A 127 0.43 -11.46 -8.88
C TYR A 127 1.65 -12.11 -9.54
N GLY A 128 1.39 -13.10 -10.40
CA GLY A 128 2.42 -13.88 -11.06
C GLY A 128 2.91 -15.09 -10.25
N ASN A 129 2.57 -15.17 -8.95
CA ASN A 129 2.88 -16.32 -8.10
C ASN A 129 1.62 -17.15 -7.80
N GLU A 130 0.73 -16.63 -6.96
CA GLU A 130 -0.48 -17.36 -6.56
C GLU A 130 -1.66 -17.13 -7.49
N PHE A 131 -1.66 -16.04 -8.26
CA PHE A 131 -2.70 -15.74 -9.24
C PHE A 131 -2.17 -14.97 -10.44
N THR A 132 -2.88 -15.06 -11.56
CA THR A 132 -2.57 -14.41 -12.83
C THR A 132 -3.85 -13.81 -13.43
N LEU A 133 -3.77 -13.34 -14.68
CA LEU A 133 -4.95 -12.90 -15.44
C LEU A 133 -5.96 -14.04 -15.75
N GLU A 134 -5.57 -15.28 -15.54
CA GLU A 134 -6.43 -16.46 -15.75
C GLU A 134 -7.38 -16.70 -14.57
N ASN A 135 -7.09 -16.11 -13.42
CA ASN A 135 -7.88 -16.25 -12.20
C ASN A 135 -8.86 -15.10 -12.04
N ASN A 136 -10.05 -15.39 -11.56
CA ASN A 136 -11.02 -14.37 -11.18
C ASN A 136 -10.92 -14.05 -9.67
N PRO A 137 -11.43 -12.92 -9.20
CA PRO A 137 -11.35 -12.52 -7.80
C PRO A 137 -11.97 -13.52 -6.81
N ILE A 138 -12.99 -14.26 -7.24
CA ILE A 138 -13.67 -15.22 -6.36
C ILE A 138 -12.79 -16.43 -6.10
N GLU A 139 -12.12 -16.95 -7.15
CA GLU A 139 -11.13 -18.04 -7.02
C GLU A 139 -9.95 -17.64 -6.12
N CYS A 140 -9.64 -16.34 -6.08
CA CYS A 140 -8.59 -15.79 -5.22
C CYS A 140 -9.04 -15.51 -3.77
N GLY A 141 -10.29 -15.79 -3.41
CA GLY A 141 -10.83 -15.50 -2.08
C GLY A 141 -11.13 -14.02 -1.82
N PHE A 142 -11.32 -13.22 -2.89
CA PHE A 142 -11.64 -11.79 -2.80
C PHE A 142 -13.15 -11.49 -2.96
N ASP A 143 -14.00 -12.49 -2.76
CA ASP A 143 -15.46 -12.36 -2.84
C ASP A 143 -16.00 -11.22 -1.98
N ASN A 144 -15.49 -11.03 -0.77
CA ASN A 144 -15.88 -9.95 0.13
C ASN A 144 -15.66 -8.54 -0.45
N TYR A 145 -14.74 -8.38 -1.38
CA TYR A 145 -14.47 -7.12 -2.06
C TYR A 145 -15.29 -6.94 -3.34
N CYS A 146 -15.85 -8.02 -3.87
CA CYS A 146 -16.52 -8.08 -5.16
C CYS A 146 -18.04 -8.27 -5.08
N ASN A 147 -18.60 -8.52 -3.90
CA ASN A 147 -20.02 -8.83 -3.70
C ASN A 147 -20.94 -7.61 -3.76
N ASN A 148 -20.40 -6.39 -3.64
CA ASN A 148 -21.21 -5.18 -3.77
C ASN A 148 -21.40 -4.77 -5.22
N LEU A 149 -22.51 -5.19 -5.81
CA LEU A 149 -22.91 -4.91 -7.19
C LEU A 149 -23.87 -3.71 -7.33
N SER A 150 -24.00 -2.87 -6.30
CA SER A 150 -24.95 -1.76 -6.27
C SER A 150 -24.65 -0.64 -7.27
N HIS A 151 -23.37 -0.40 -7.56
CA HIS A 151 -22.92 0.60 -8.53
C HIS A 151 -22.36 -0.04 -9.79
N ASP A 152 -22.16 0.76 -10.83
CA ASP A 152 -21.61 0.29 -12.09
C ASP A 152 -20.07 0.35 -12.08
N PHE A 153 -19.43 -0.70 -12.63
CA PHE A 153 -17.97 -0.81 -12.74
C PHE A 153 -17.58 -1.76 -13.87
N ILE A 154 -16.31 -1.69 -14.29
CA ILE A 154 -15.77 -2.54 -15.35
C ILE A 154 -15.68 -3.99 -14.83
N GLY A 155 -16.24 -4.95 -15.58
CA GLY A 155 -16.27 -6.36 -15.19
C GLY A 155 -17.49 -6.79 -14.39
N LYS A 156 -18.39 -5.87 -14.01
CA LYS A 156 -19.62 -6.18 -13.25
C LYS A 156 -20.45 -7.30 -13.85
N ASN A 157 -20.68 -7.26 -15.18
CA ASN A 157 -21.50 -8.27 -15.86
C ASN A 157 -20.84 -9.65 -15.87
N THR A 158 -19.50 -9.70 -15.89
CA THR A 158 -18.75 -10.95 -15.80
C THR A 158 -18.81 -11.50 -14.39
N LEU A 159 -18.60 -10.68 -13.37
CA LEU A 159 -18.73 -11.10 -11.97
C LEU A 159 -20.12 -11.62 -11.63
N LYS A 160 -21.17 -10.98 -12.13
CA LYS A 160 -22.56 -11.48 -11.95
C LYS A 160 -22.83 -12.87 -12.50
N LYS A 161 -22.01 -13.36 -13.42
CA LYS A 161 -22.15 -14.71 -13.98
C LYS A 161 -21.36 -15.75 -13.21
N ILE A 162 -20.43 -15.29 -12.39
CA ILE A 162 -19.52 -16.14 -11.59
C ILE A 162 -20.07 -16.33 -10.18
N LEU A 163 -20.71 -15.27 -9.63
CA LEU A 163 -21.42 -15.30 -8.35
C LEU A 163 -22.76 -16.03 -8.48
#